data_bb2aee99d0db73cf9d9acf9ddef98efe
#
_entry.id   bb2aee99d0db73cf9d9acf9ddef98efe
#
_cell.length_a   1.000
_cell.length_b   1.000
_cell.length_c   1.000
_cell.angle_alpha   90.00
_cell.angle_beta   90.00
_cell.angle_gamma   90.00
#
_symmetry.space_group_name_H-M   'P 1'
#
loop_
_entity.id
_entity.type
_entity.pdbx_description
1 polymer ?
#
loop_
_entity_poly.entity_id
_entity_poly.type
_entity_poly.pdbx_seq_one_letter_code
_entity_poly.pdbx_strand_id
1 'polypeptide(L)'
;MTKQRRITRRAAIAAAGAALPLVHIRTVGAAGKLNLGFWDHWVPATNTTMRKQVGEWAEKNKVEVNIDFITSVGQKLILTQQAEYQARKGHDILPVSNWEVRNLADRMEPMDDIVDHLQKQYGQYAPAYGYLGKVDGRWVAVPSSTGSLNLTLCGRISVLKQHAGIDVRELYPARPSDKEIGQAWDYDAFLKAAEACHKAGMPFAMGIGSTNDSINNTGSWYAAFGADLIDDKGKIQVHGEKVQRFLEYAQRLVKVLPADAKTYDDASNNRALISGKSALIMNPPSAWAVAKRDAPTIAEDCWTFPMPRGPAGRFIPWSFAFYTVWEFGQNKSAAKDLVRHLQERPQVEERCAVSQGYDLPPFVSMSDFDIWSKVAPPPGTIYNYPIRPWHNALPSIAAQPAPPDIAVQMYSRGVHPGMLARLQSGQSIKQVTDWAADELEGYLR
;
A
#
# COMPACT_ATOMS: atom_id res chain seq x y z
N MET A 1 -45.72 34.25 -3.16
CA MET A 1 -45.59 32.84 -2.71
C MET A 1 -44.56 32.15 -3.62
N THR A 2 -43.32 32.11 -3.18
CA THR A 2 -42.17 31.55 -3.96
C THR A 2 -42.02 30.07 -3.60
N LYS A 3 -42.26 29.18 -4.57
CA LYS A 3 -42.08 27.73 -4.40
C LYS A 3 -40.57 27.42 -4.29
N GLN A 4 -40.08 27.07 -3.10
CA GLN A 4 -38.79 26.45 -2.94
C GLN A 4 -38.77 25.05 -3.57
N ARG A 5 -37.98 24.87 -4.63
CA ARG A 5 -37.67 23.55 -5.21
C ARG A 5 -36.77 22.77 -4.22
N ARG A 6 -37.32 21.73 -3.63
CA ARG A 6 -36.54 20.76 -2.86
C ARG A 6 -35.61 19.97 -3.81
N ILE A 7 -34.31 20.14 -3.66
CA ILE A 7 -33.31 19.32 -4.36
C ILE A 7 -33.38 17.90 -3.76
N THR A 8 -33.67 16.92 -4.59
CA THR A 8 -33.74 15.52 -4.14
C THR A 8 -32.35 14.98 -3.89
N ARG A 9 -32.18 14.04 -2.92
CA ARG A 9 -30.91 13.36 -2.62
C ARG A 9 -30.23 12.75 -3.86
N ARG A 10 -31.00 12.33 -4.87
CA ARG A 10 -30.47 11.83 -6.15
C ARG A 10 -29.82 12.92 -7.01
N ALA A 11 -30.32 14.15 -6.97
CA ALA A 11 -29.73 15.29 -7.69
C ALA A 11 -28.44 15.77 -7.01
N ALA A 12 -28.33 15.66 -5.68
CA ALA A 12 -27.10 15.97 -4.94
C ALA A 12 -25.97 14.92 -5.18
N ILE A 13 -26.31 13.64 -5.37
CA ILE A 13 -25.34 12.58 -5.69
C ILE A 13 -24.84 12.70 -7.14
N ALA A 14 -25.69 13.14 -8.07
CA ALA A 14 -25.27 13.37 -9.46
C ALA A 14 -24.37 14.61 -9.65
N ALA A 15 -24.40 15.57 -8.71
CA ALA A 15 -23.53 16.74 -8.74
C ALA A 15 -22.19 16.52 -8.03
N ALA A 16 -22.02 15.42 -7.27
CA ALA A 16 -20.76 15.06 -6.58
C ALA A 16 -19.83 14.19 -7.42
N GLY A 17 -20.18 13.89 -8.67
CA GLY A 17 -19.24 13.40 -9.68
C GLY A 17 -18.40 14.58 -10.19
N ALA A 18 -17.63 15.23 -9.30
CA ALA A 18 -16.64 16.21 -9.73
C ALA A 18 -15.68 15.52 -10.68
N ALA A 19 -15.74 15.83 -11.96
CA ALA A 19 -14.71 15.47 -12.91
C ALA A 19 -13.37 15.97 -12.32
N LEU A 20 -12.48 15.06 -11.96
CA LEU A 20 -11.11 15.42 -11.62
C LEU A 20 -10.58 16.27 -12.78
N PRO A 21 -9.92 17.40 -12.53
CA PRO A 21 -9.46 18.25 -13.61
C PRO A 21 -8.44 17.51 -14.46
N LEU A 22 -8.83 17.16 -15.68
CA LEU A 22 -7.92 16.64 -16.69
C LEU A 22 -6.91 17.76 -17.01
N VAL A 23 -5.65 17.57 -16.66
CA VAL A 23 -4.60 18.53 -16.97
C VAL A 23 -4.09 18.26 -18.37
N HIS A 24 -4.33 19.20 -19.28
CA HIS A 24 -3.87 19.16 -20.65
C HIS A 24 -2.70 20.12 -20.84
N ILE A 25 -1.54 19.60 -21.19
CA ILE A 25 -0.33 20.38 -21.50
C ILE A 25 -0.11 20.29 -23.02
N ARG A 26 -0.22 21.44 -23.68
CA ARG A 26 -0.08 21.54 -25.14
C ARG A 26 1.25 22.16 -25.49
N THR A 27 2.04 21.44 -26.29
CA THR A 27 3.32 21.93 -26.82
C THR A 27 3.19 22.30 -28.30
N VAL A 28 3.79 23.40 -28.70
CA VAL A 28 3.76 23.84 -30.12
C VAL A 28 4.63 22.91 -30.96
N GLY A 29 4.04 22.32 -32.00
CA GLY A 29 4.73 21.37 -32.90
C GLY A 29 4.93 19.98 -32.29
N ALA A 30 3.99 19.53 -31.45
CA ALA A 30 4.05 18.23 -30.80
C ALA A 30 4.22 17.07 -31.80
N ALA A 31 5.23 16.22 -31.54
CA ALA A 31 5.51 15.01 -32.31
C ALA A 31 4.60 13.81 -31.96
N GLY A 32 3.70 13.99 -31.00
CA GLY A 32 2.77 12.95 -30.55
C GLY A 32 2.00 13.38 -29.30
N LYS A 33 1.13 12.49 -28.84
CA LYS A 33 0.29 12.71 -27.66
C LYS A 33 0.39 11.52 -26.72
N LEU A 34 0.34 11.79 -25.41
CA LEU A 34 0.23 10.79 -24.36
C LEU A 34 -0.96 11.10 -23.46
N ASN A 35 -1.70 10.05 -23.10
CA ASN A 35 -2.69 10.08 -22.05
C ASN A 35 -2.12 9.33 -20.84
N LEU A 36 -2.00 10.01 -19.71
CA LEU A 36 -1.28 9.56 -18.54
C LEU A 36 -2.25 9.39 -17.38
N GLY A 37 -2.36 8.16 -16.86
CA GLY A 37 -3.00 7.92 -15.59
C GLY A 37 -1.93 7.87 -14.49
N PHE A 38 -2.14 8.59 -13.41
CA PHE A 38 -1.32 8.52 -12.21
C PHE A 38 -2.20 8.33 -10.98
N TRP A 39 -1.61 7.80 -9.93
CA TRP A 39 -2.30 7.70 -8.65
C TRP A 39 -2.51 9.10 -8.04
N ASP A 40 -3.76 9.37 -7.59
CA ASP A 40 -4.09 10.56 -6.83
C ASP A 40 -3.54 10.43 -5.40
N HIS A 41 -2.41 11.06 -5.17
CA HIS A 41 -1.59 10.87 -3.98
C HIS A 41 -2.23 11.49 -2.74
N TRP A 42 -2.13 10.82 -1.59
CA TRP A 42 -2.62 11.32 -0.28
C TRP A 42 -1.97 12.63 0.15
N VAL A 43 -0.77 12.95 -0.35
CA VAL A 43 -0.10 14.23 -0.19
C VAL A 43 -0.21 15.03 -1.50
N PRO A 44 -1.10 16.03 -1.61
CA PRO A 44 -1.41 16.71 -2.88
C PRO A 44 -0.21 17.40 -3.56
N ALA A 45 0.82 17.79 -2.78
CA ALA A 45 2.05 18.35 -3.32
C ALA A 45 2.77 17.40 -4.29
N THR A 46 2.63 16.08 -4.09
CA THR A 46 3.20 15.06 -4.99
C THR A 46 2.57 15.12 -6.37
N ASN A 47 1.24 15.28 -6.46
CA ASN A 47 0.54 15.45 -7.73
C ASN A 47 0.99 16.73 -8.46
N THR A 48 1.20 17.81 -7.72
CA THR A 48 1.70 19.08 -8.28
C THR A 48 3.10 18.91 -8.84
N THR A 49 3.99 18.26 -8.12
CA THR A 49 5.36 17.96 -8.57
C THR A 49 5.36 17.00 -9.78
N MET A 50 4.49 15.99 -9.78
CA MET A 50 4.33 15.10 -10.93
C MET A 50 3.91 15.87 -12.18
N ARG A 51 2.94 16.78 -12.08
CA ARG A 51 2.54 17.65 -13.20
C ARG A 51 3.70 18.49 -13.71
N LYS A 52 4.49 19.09 -12.81
CA LYS A 52 5.67 19.87 -13.16
C LYS A 52 6.69 19.03 -13.94
N GLN A 53 7.09 17.88 -13.38
CA GLN A 53 8.10 16.99 -13.99
C GLN A 53 7.66 16.47 -15.36
N VAL A 54 6.40 16.06 -15.49
CA VAL A 54 5.81 15.67 -16.78
C VAL A 54 5.75 16.83 -17.76
N GLY A 55 5.40 18.03 -17.30
CA GLY A 55 5.34 19.23 -18.13
C GLY A 55 6.70 19.63 -18.70
N GLU A 56 7.73 19.67 -17.87
CA GLU A 56 9.12 19.96 -18.26
C GLU A 56 9.64 18.94 -19.28
N TRP A 57 9.35 17.65 -19.06
CA TRP A 57 9.68 16.60 -20.03
C TRP A 57 8.91 16.75 -21.35
N ALA A 58 7.61 17.06 -21.28
CA ALA A 58 6.73 17.21 -22.44
C ALA A 58 7.17 18.38 -23.34
N GLU A 59 7.51 19.54 -22.75
CA GLU A 59 8.04 20.69 -23.46
C GLU A 59 9.35 20.36 -24.16
N LYS A 60 10.30 19.75 -23.46
CA LYS A 60 11.61 19.36 -23.98
C LYS A 60 11.48 18.39 -25.15
N ASN A 61 10.57 17.43 -25.07
CA ASN A 61 10.40 16.37 -26.08
C ASN A 61 9.33 16.70 -27.14
N LYS A 62 8.67 17.85 -27.03
CA LYS A 62 7.59 18.29 -27.94
C LYS A 62 6.46 17.26 -28.01
N VAL A 63 6.02 16.74 -26.87
CA VAL A 63 4.92 15.79 -26.75
C VAL A 63 3.75 16.45 -26.04
N GLU A 64 2.55 16.31 -26.60
CA GLU A 64 1.32 16.74 -25.92
C GLU A 64 0.94 15.72 -24.84
N VAL A 65 0.58 16.15 -23.65
CA VAL A 65 0.20 15.24 -22.56
C VAL A 65 -1.13 15.62 -21.92
N ASN A 66 -1.95 14.62 -21.65
CA ASN A 66 -3.12 14.71 -20.77
C ASN A 66 -2.81 13.90 -19.50
N ILE A 67 -3.09 14.45 -18.34
CA ILE A 67 -2.83 13.81 -17.04
C ILE A 67 -4.15 13.65 -16.28
N ASP A 68 -4.45 12.41 -15.90
CA ASP A 68 -5.53 12.05 -14.99
C ASP A 68 -4.94 11.50 -13.69
N PHE A 69 -5.37 12.05 -12.55
CA PHE A 69 -5.03 11.54 -11.22
C PHE A 69 -6.19 10.71 -10.69
N ILE A 70 -5.96 9.41 -10.52
CA ILE A 70 -6.97 8.40 -10.23
C ILE A 70 -6.87 7.99 -8.77
N THR A 71 -7.92 8.24 -8.00
CA THR A 71 -7.96 7.90 -6.58
C THR A 71 -8.02 6.39 -6.34
N SER A 72 -7.43 5.92 -5.24
CA SER A 72 -7.59 4.56 -4.73
C SER A 72 -8.89 4.36 -3.96
N VAL A 73 -9.53 5.45 -3.52
CA VAL A 73 -10.81 5.38 -2.77
C VAL A 73 -11.88 4.70 -3.62
N GLY A 74 -12.57 3.73 -3.02
CA GLY A 74 -13.57 2.92 -3.72
C GLY A 74 -12.97 2.01 -4.79
N GLN A 75 -11.68 1.69 -4.71
CA GLN A 75 -10.93 0.86 -5.68
C GLN A 75 -10.93 1.44 -7.11
N LYS A 76 -11.15 2.74 -7.29
CA LYS A 76 -11.28 3.36 -8.61
C LYS A 76 -10.07 3.11 -9.50
N LEU A 77 -8.84 3.16 -8.95
CA LEU A 77 -7.63 2.88 -9.72
C LEU A 77 -7.63 1.45 -10.27
N ILE A 78 -7.91 0.44 -9.43
CA ILE A 78 -7.97 -0.97 -9.85
C ILE A 78 -9.08 -1.20 -10.87
N LEU A 79 -10.25 -0.60 -10.65
CA LEU A 79 -11.36 -0.69 -11.61
C LEU A 79 -11.00 -0.06 -12.96
N THR A 80 -10.26 1.05 -12.96
CA THR A 80 -9.76 1.68 -14.19
C THR A 80 -8.77 0.75 -14.91
N GLN A 81 -7.80 0.16 -14.20
CA GLN A 81 -6.85 -0.81 -14.75
C GLN A 81 -7.59 -1.98 -15.44
N GLN A 82 -8.56 -2.56 -14.76
CA GLN A 82 -9.34 -3.68 -15.29
C GLN A 82 -10.20 -3.27 -16.50
N ALA A 83 -10.82 -2.09 -16.45
CA ALA A 83 -11.62 -1.59 -17.56
C ALA A 83 -10.77 -1.35 -18.81
N GLU A 84 -9.59 -0.74 -18.68
CA GLU A 84 -8.67 -0.50 -19.79
C GLU A 84 -8.08 -1.79 -20.34
N TYR A 85 -7.69 -2.73 -19.46
CA TYR A 85 -7.24 -4.06 -19.85
C TYR A 85 -8.27 -4.78 -20.74
N GLN A 86 -9.54 -4.77 -20.34
CA GLN A 86 -10.63 -5.39 -21.10
C GLN A 86 -10.95 -4.64 -22.41
N ALA A 87 -11.00 -3.31 -22.35
CA ALA A 87 -11.34 -2.48 -23.50
C ALA A 87 -10.22 -2.34 -24.54
N ARG A 88 -8.96 -2.68 -24.16
CA ARG A 88 -7.74 -2.41 -24.95
C ARG A 88 -7.66 -0.96 -25.40
N LYS A 89 -8.04 -0.05 -24.50
CA LYS A 89 -8.08 1.39 -24.75
C LYS A 89 -8.06 2.13 -23.43
N GLY A 90 -7.33 3.23 -23.36
CA GLY A 90 -7.28 4.08 -22.16
C GLY A 90 -6.04 4.96 -22.17
N HIS A 91 -5.35 5.00 -21.04
CA HIS A 91 -4.10 5.72 -20.89
C HIS A 91 -2.94 5.00 -21.61
N ASP A 92 -1.86 5.72 -21.91
CA ASP A 92 -0.62 5.13 -22.40
C ASP A 92 0.25 4.60 -21.25
N ILE A 93 0.24 5.32 -20.10
CA ILE A 93 0.92 4.93 -18.86
C ILE A 93 -0.12 4.81 -17.75
N LEU A 94 0.00 3.75 -16.94
CA LEU A 94 -0.83 3.56 -15.75
C LEU A 94 -0.01 2.96 -14.60
N PRO A 95 -0.20 3.38 -13.33
CA PRO A 95 0.43 2.74 -12.19
C PRO A 95 -0.27 1.42 -11.88
N VAL A 96 0.51 0.44 -11.45
CA VAL A 96 0.04 -0.84 -10.91
C VAL A 96 0.81 -1.17 -9.64
N SER A 97 0.32 -2.08 -8.83
CA SER A 97 0.97 -2.45 -7.57
C SER A 97 0.99 -3.95 -7.34
N ASN A 98 2.03 -4.42 -6.67
CA ASN A 98 2.15 -5.80 -6.22
C ASN A 98 1.81 -6.81 -7.34
N TRP A 99 0.89 -7.72 -7.08
CA TRP A 99 0.49 -8.80 -7.98
C TRP A 99 -0.34 -8.36 -9.20
N GLU A 100 -0.87 -7.12 -9.23
CA GLU A 100 -1.55 -6.58 -10.42
C GLU A 100 -0.61 -6.53 -11.64
N VAL A 101 0.70 -6.39 -11.42
CA VAL A 101 1.69 -6.50 -12.49
C VAL A 101 1.52 -7.80 -13.26
N ARG A 102 1.49 -8.93 -12.55
CA ARG A 102 1.34 -10.25 -13.19
C ARG A 102 -0.04 -10.47 -13.78
N ASN A 103 -1.07 -9.97 -13.09
CA ASN A 103 -2.47 -10.13 -13.52
C ASN A 103 -2.78 -9.42 -14.86
N LEU A 104 -2.00 -8.38 -15.20
CA LEU A 104 -2.22 -7.55 -16.37
C LEU A 104 -1.08 -7.64 -17.40
N ALA A 105 -0.09 -8.50 -17.15
CA ALA A 105 1.19 -8.55 -17.87
C ALA A 105 1.07 -8.81 -19.38
N ASP A 106 0.08 -9.59 -19.80
CA ASP A 106 -0.13 -9.95 -21.22
C ASP A 106 -0.60 -8.76 -22.09
N ARG A 107 -0.89 -7.62 -21.46
CA ARG A 107 -1.24 -6.35 -22.12
C ARG A 107 -0.21 -5.24 -21.89
N MET A 108 0.91 -5.54 -21.25
CA MET A 108 1.95 -4.57 -20.95
C MET A 108 3.11 -4.68 -21.94
N GLU A 109 3.67 -3.54 -22.30
CA GLU A 109 4.91 -3.49 -23.06
C GLU A 109 6.09 -4.01 -22.25
N PRO A 110 7.04 -4.73 -22.86
CA PRO A 110 8.31 -5.05 -22.22
C PRO A 110 9.08 -3.77 -21.86
N MET A 111 9.62 -3.73 -20.65
CA MET A 111 10.32 -2.58 -20.09
C MET A 111 11.79 -2.87 -19.76
N ASP A 112 12.34 -3.99 -20.27
CA ASP A 112 13.71 -4.41 -19.99
C ASP A 112 14.73 -3.32 -20.35
N ASP A 113 14.56 -2.66 -21.50
CA ASP A 113 15.42 -1.58 -21.97
C ASP A 113 15.49 -0.39 -20.99
N ILE A 114 14.36 -0.04 -20.40
CA ILE A 114 14.28 1.05 -19.41
C ILE A 114 14.88 0.61 -18.08
N VAL A 115 14.54 -0.58 -17.63
CA VAL A 115 15.08 -1.12 -16.37
C VAL A 115 16.59 -1.30 -16.43
N ASP A 116 17.11 -1.87 -17.54
CA ASP A 116 18.55 -2.06 -17.72
C ASP A 116 19.31 -0.72 -17.73
N HIS A 117 18.74 0.31 -18.40
CA HIS A 117 19.30 1.66 -18.39
C HIS A 117 19.38 2.21 -16.96
N LEU A 118 18.28 2.16 -16.23
CA LEU A 118 18.19 2.69 -14.86
C LEU A 118 19.09 1.91 -13.89
N GLN A 119 19.14 0.57 -13.99
CA GLN A 119 20.01 -0.26 -13.15
C GLN A 119 21.50 -0.04 -13.44
N LYS A 120 21.85 0.22 -14.69
CA LYS A 120 23.24 0.59 -15.06
C LYS A 120 23.66 1.91 -14.42
N GLN A 121 22.73 2.84 -14.25
CA GLN A 121 22.99 4.17 -13.71
C GLN A 121 22.93 4.20 -12.16
N TYR A 122 21.96 3.49 -11.56
CA TYR A 122 21.63 3.61 -10.14
C TYR A 122 21.84 2.33 -9.33
N GLY A 123 22.26 1.23 -9.97
CA GLY A 123 22.42 -0.07 -9.31
C GLY A 123 21.12 -0.87 -9.27
N GLN A 124 21.14 -1.92 -8.46
CA GLN A 124 20.03 -2.87 -8.44
C GLN A 124 18.82 -2.32 -7.67
N TYR A 125 17.64 -2.69 -8.14
CA TYR A 125 16.41 -2.58 -7.35
C TYR A 125 16.43 -3.52 -6.14
N ALA A 126 15.64 -3.23 -5.13
CA ALA A 126 15.41 -4.21 -4.07
C ALA A 126 14.79 -5.50 -4.66
N PRO A 127 15.19 -6.70 -4.16
CA PRO A 127 14.83 -7.99 -4.79
C PRO A 127 13.33 -8.20 -5.00
N ALA A 128 12.50 -7.66 -4.11
CA ALA A 128 11.04 -7.77 -4.20
C ALA A 128 10.46 -7.12 -5.47
N TYR A 129 11.09 -6.06 -5.98
CA TYR A 129 10.65 -5.46 -7.25
C TYR A 129 10.88 -6.40 -8.43
N GLY A 130 12.01 -7.10 -8.45
CA GLY A 130 12.28 -8.10 -9.50
C GLY A 130 11.32 -9.30 -9.42
N TYR A 131 10.97 -9.69 -8.20
CA TYR A 131 10.02 -10.77 -7.97
C TYR A 131 8.60 -10.44 -8.49
N LEU A 132 8.13 -9.21 -8.29
CA LEU A 132 6.80 -8.76 -8.70
C LEU A 132 6.76 -8.20 -10.13
N GLY A 133 7.81 -7.46 -10.55
CA GLY A 133 7.83 -6.72 -11.80
C GLY A 133 8.25 -7.53 -13.03
N LYS A 134 8.78 -8.76 -12.83
CA LYS A 134 9.12 -9.67 -13.92
C LYS A 134 8.06 -10.75 -14.10
N VAL A 135 7.69 -10.94 -15.36
CA VAL A 135 6.85 -12.06 -15.77
C VAL A 135 7.58 -12.81 -16.87
N ASP A 136 7.72 -14.13 -16.70
CA ASP A 136 8.46 -15.02 -17.63
C ASP A 136 9.88 -14.53 -17.93
N GLY A 137 10.57 -14.02 -16.91
CA GLY A 137 11.94 -13.53 -16.97
C GLY A 137 12.10 -12.11 -17.54
N ARG A 138 11.03 -11.45 -17.99
CA ARG A 138 11.05 -10.11 -18.60
C ARG A 138 10.43 -9.07 -17.69
N TRP A 139 11.00 -7.89 -17.66
CA TRP A 139 10.37 -6.75 -17.00
C TRP A 139 9.17 -6.25 -17.82
N VAL A 140 7.99 -6.23 -17.23
CA VAL A 140 6.75 -5.68 -17.82
C VAL A 140 6.30 -4.41 -17.10
N ALA A 141 6.99 -4.03 -16.04
CA ALA A 141 6.71 -2.84 -15.25
C ALA A 141 8.00 -2.27 -14.67
N VAL A 142 8.09 -0.94 -14.55
CA VAL A 142 9.24 -0.24 -13.97
C VAL A 142 8.93 0.14 -12.53
N PRO A 143 9.75 -0.28 -11.54
CA PRO A 143 9.57 0.10 -10.14
C PRO A 143 9.46 1.61 -9.96
N SER A 144 8.49 2.05 -9.18
CA SER A 144 8.21 3.46 -8.91
C SER A 144 8.38 3.80 -7.43
N SER A 145 8.88 5.00 -7.13
CA SER A 145 8.82 5.52 -5.76
C SER A 145 7.39 5.88 -5.36
N THR A 146 6.64 6.52 -6.25
CA THR A 146 5.28 6.99 -5.97
C THR A 146 4.33 5.82 -5.73
N GLY A 147 3.85 5.70 -4.50
CA GLY A 147 3.01 4.60 -4.05
C GLY A 147 3.77 3.39 -3.52
N SER A 148 5.11 3.40 -3.51
CA SER A 148 5.91 2.38 -2.83
C SER A 148 6.13 2.78 -1.37
N LEU A 149 5.66 1.94 -0.47
CA LEU A 149 5.70 2.22 0.98
C LEU A 149 5.68 0.93 1.79
N ASN A 150 6.11 1.01 3.05
CA ASN A 150 5.86 -0.07 4.01
C ASN A 150 4.71 0.30 4.96
N LEU A 151 3.80 -0.66 5.14
CA LEU A 151 2.59 -0.50 5.94
C LEU A 151 2.87 -0.99 7.35
N THR A 152 3.35 -0.09 8.21
CA THR A 152 3.63 -0.40 9.62
C THR A 152 2.50 0.05 10.54
N LEU A 153 2.76 0.16 11.83
CA LEU A 153 1.80 0.63 12.80
C LEU A 153 1.94 2.13 13.03
N CYS A 154 0.81 2.80 13.19
CA CYS A 154 0.72 4.16 13.70
C CYS A 154 -0.20 4.15 14.92
N GLY A 155 0.35 4.39 16.11
CA GLY A 155 -0.35 4.33 17.36
C GLY A 155 -0.35 5.65 18.12
N ARG A 156 -1.42 5.88 18.90
CA ARG A 156 -1.56 7.01 19.81
C ARG A 156 -0.72 6.75 21.07
N ILE A 157 0.32 7.57 21.30
CA ILE A 157 1.24 7.44 22.43
C ILE A 157 0.50 7.44 23.76
N SER A 158 -0.33 8.46 23.97
CA SER A 158 -1.08 8.64 25.21
C SER A 158 -2.07 7.51 25.48
N VAL A 159 -2.78 7.07 24.43
CA VAL A 159 -3.82 6.04 24.52
C VAL A 159 -3.22 4.67 24.82
N LEU A 160 -2.15 4.28 24.11
CA LEU A 160 -1.46 3.02 24.36
C LEU A 160 -0.82 2.99 25.75
N LYS A 161 -0.25 4.11 26.20
CA LYS A 161 0.31 4.21 27.56
C LYS A 161 -0.77 4.10 28.63
N GLN A 162 -1.89 4.81 28.47
CA GLN A 162 -2.98 4.84 29.45
C GLN A 162 -3.70 3.50 29.55
N HIS A 163 -4.03 2.86 28.44
CA HIS A 163 -4.92 1.70 28.45
C HIS A 163 -4.18 0.36 28.34
N ALA A 164 -3.06 0.31 27.63
CA ALA A 164 -2.27 -0.90 27.45
C ALA A 164 -0.97 -0.94 28.29
N GLY A 165 -0.61 0.16 28.96
CA GLY A 165 0.62 0.25 29.73
C GLY A 165 1.90 0.26 28.88
N ILE A 166 1.80 0.60 27.59
CA ILE A 166 2.90 0.54 26.62
C ILE A 166 3.32 1.96 26.23
N ASP A 167 4.56 2.35 26.59
CA ASP A 167 5.18 3.52 25.97
C ASP A 167 5.90 3.13 24.67
N VAL A 168 5.26 3.38 23.54
CA VAL A 168 5.77 2.99 22.22
C VAL A 168 7.08 3.67 21.85
N ARG A 169 7.43 4.80 22.48
CA ARG A 169 8.70 5.52 22.27
C ARG A 169 9.86 4.83 22.95
N GLU A 170 9.61 4.20 24.10
CA GLU A 170 10.60 3.35 24.79
C GLU A 170 10.75 2.01 24.06
N LEU A 171 9.64 1.46 23.58
CA LEU A 171 9.61 0.21 22.84
C LEU A 171 10.35 0.32 21.51
N TYR A 172 10.16 1.43 20.78
CA TYR A 172 10.79 1.72 19.51
C TYR A 172 11.30 3.15 19.46
N PRO A 173 12.45 3.46 20.06
CA PRO A 173 13.07 4.78 19.94
C PRO A 173 13.45 5.04 18.49
N ALA A 174 13.34 6.30 18.04
CA ALA A 174 13.70 6.72 16.69
C ALA A 174 15.21 6.84 16.46
N ARG A 175 15.98 5.99 17.09
CA ARG A 175 17.44 5.92 16.98
C ARG A 175 17.91 4.48 17.17
N PRO A 176 19.08 4.10 16.63
CA PRO A 176 19.69 2.82 16.93
C PRO A 176 19.81 2.60 18.45
N SER A 177 19.57 1.39 18.88
CA SER A 177 19.70 0.97 20.27
C SER A 177 20.62 -0.26 20.31
N ASP A 178 21.45 -0.37 21.34
CA ASP A 178 22.29 -1.54 21.59
C ASP A 178 21.51 -2.77 22.05
N LYS A 179 20.24 -2.58 22.36
CA LYS A 179 19.32 -3.67 22.71
C LYS A 179 18.52 -4.08 21.49
N GLU A 180 18.17 -5.36 21.43
CA GLU A 180 17.23 -5.84 20.41
C GLU A 180 15.88 -5.12 20.59
N ILE A 181 15.65 -4.16 19.67
CA ILE A 181 14.53 -3.26 19.75
C ILE A 181 13.23 -4.05 19.58
N GLY A 182 12.30 -3.82 20.48
CA GLY A 182 10.96 -4.36 20.38
C GLY A 182 10.86 -5.88 20.53
N GLN A 183 11.81 -6.54 21.21
CA GLN A 183 11.67 -7.98 21.51
C GLN A 183 10.38 -8.32 22.24
N ALA A 184 10.01 -7.49 23.22
CA ALA A 184 8.76 -7.65 23.97
C ALA A 184 7.50 -7.31 23.14
N TRP A 185 7.66 -6.73 21.94
CA TRP A 185 6.57 -6.44 21.04
C TRP A 185 6.32 -7.63 20.12
N ASP A 186 5.65 -8.63 20.66
CA ASP A 186 5.18 -9.81 19.95
C ASP A 186 3.65 -9.78 19.76
N TYR A 187 3.11 -10.80 19.06
CA TYR A 187 1.67 -10.87 18.82
C TYR A 187 0.85 -11.12 20.07
N ASP A 188 1.43 -11.66 21.15
CA ASP A 188 0.73 -11.79 22.44
C ASP A 188 0.59 -10.44 23.13
N ALA A 189 1.65 -9.63 23.14
CA ALA A 189 1.62 -8.25 23.62
C ALA A 189 0.67 -7.37 22.78
N PHE A 190 0.68 -7.57 21.46
CA PHE A 190 -0.22 -6.87 20.55
C PHE A 190 -1.69 -7.18 20.84
N LEU A 191 -2.04 -8.46 21.00
CA LEU A 191 -3.41 -8.86 21.30
C LEU A 191 -3.88 -8.32 22.66
N LYS A 192 -3.04 -8.40 23.70
CA LYS A 192 -3.35 -7.81 25.01
C LYS A 192 -3.61 -6.32 24.93
N ALA A 193 -2.79 -5.59 24.14
CA ALA A 193 -2.99 -4.17 23.92
C ALA A 193 -4.28 -3.89 23.13
N ALA A 194 -4.58 -4.68 22.11
CA ALA A 194 -5.83 -4.57 21.36
C ALA A 194 -7.06 -4.81 22.23
N GLU A 195 -7.04 -5.84 23.08
CA GLU A 195 -8.12 -6.16 24.03
C GLU A 195 -8.32 -5.01 25.04
N ALA A 196 -7.24 -4.46 25.59
CA ALA A 196 -7.28 -3.36 26.56
C ALA A 196 -7.82 -2.06 25.93
N CYS A 197 -7.34 -1.70 24.76
CA CYS A 197 -7.81 -0.52 24.04
C CYS A 197 -9.26 -0.68 23.57
N HIS A 198 -9.65 -1.86 23.10
CA HIS A 198 -11.05 -2.15 22.73
C HIS A 198 -11.99 -1.96 23.94
N LYS A 199 -11.63 -2.50 25.11
CA LYS A 199 -12.40 -2.32 26.35
C LYS A 199 -12.55 -0.85 26.76
N ALA A 200 -11.55 -0.02 26.41
CA ALA A 200 -11.59 1.42 26.65
C ALA A 200 -12.35 2.21 25.56
N GLY A 201 -12.96 1.54 24.58
CA GLY A 201 -13.65 2.19 23.45
C GLY A 201 -12.73 2.78 22.39
N MET A 202 -11.44 2.39 22.40
CA MET A 202 -10.39 2.87 21.51
C MET A 202 -9.77 1.68 20.73
N PRO A 203 -10.55 0.96 19.89
CA PRO A 203 -10.08 -0.25 19.23
C PRO A 203 -8.91 0.02 18.28
N PHE A 204 -8.17 -1.02 17.92
CA PHE A 204 -7.24 -0.99 16.82
C PHE A 204 -8.01 -1.02 15.50
N ALA A 205 -7.99 0.08 14.74
CA ALA A 205 -8.78 0.21 13.52
C ALA A 205 -8.00 -0.33 12.31
N MET A 206 -8.02 -1.65 12.16
CA MET A 206 -7.35 -2.38 11.10
C MET A 206 -8.39 -3.04 10.19
N GLY A 207 -8.24 -2.83 8.86
CA GLY A 207 -9.10 -3.43 7.86
C GLY A 207 -8.81 -4.90 7.63
N ILE A 208 -9.87 -5.69 7.44
CA ILE A 208 -9.83 -7.10 7.03
C ILE A 208 -10.75 -7.35 5.81
N GLY A 209 -10.98 -6.30 5.02
CA GLY A 209 -11.69 -6.37 3.75
C GLY A 209 -10.78 -6.74 2.58
N SER A 210 -11.27 -6.59 1.36
CA SER A 210 -10.56 -6.94 0.13
C SER A 210 -9.84 -5.75 -0.53
N THR A 211 -9.31 -4.82 0.26
CA THR A 211 -8.46 -3.73 -0.24
C THR A 211 -6.99 -4.16 -0.30
N ASN A 212 -6.18 -3.47 -1.09
CA ASN A 212 -4.74 -3.74 -1.16
C ASN A 212 -4.08 -3.64 0.22
N ASP A 213 -4.41 -2.63 1.00
CA ASP A 213 -3.89 -2.46 2.36
C ASP A 213 -4.24 -3.65 3.24
N SER A 214 -5.51 -4.06 3.25
CA SER A 214 -5.98 -5.19 4.06
C SER A 214 -5.33 -6.51 3.65
N ILE A 215 -5.13 -6.74 2.35
CA ILE A 215 -4.49 -7.97 1.83
C ILE A 215 -3.02 -8.00 2.23
N ASN A 216 -2.28 -6.90 2.04
CA ASN A 216 -0.87 -6.82 2.41
C ASN A 216 -0.68 -6.95 3.93
N ASN A 217 -1.51 -6.25 4.70
CA ASN A 217 -1.47 -6.27 6.16
C ASN A 217 -1.72 -7.67 6.71
N THR A 218 -2.81 -8.30 6.31
CA THR A 218 -3.15 -9.65 6.76
C THR A 218 -2.12 -10.67 6.29
N GLY A 219 -1.62 -10.57 5.05
CA GLY A 219 -0.54 -11.41 4.56
C GLY A 219 0.70 -11.40 5.46
N SER A 220 1.07 -10.23 6.01
CA SER A 220 2.18 -10.13 6.95
C SER A 220 1.91 -10.84 8.29
N TRP A 221 0.64 -10.89 8.74
CA TRP A 221 0.26 -11.62 9.96
C TRP A 221 0.42 -13.13 9.75
N TYR A 222 -0.05 -13.68 8.63
CA TYR A 222 0.19 -15.07 8.27
C TYR A 222 1.69 -15.38 8.20
N ALA A 223 2.48 -14.54 7.53
CA ALA A 223 3.93 -14.71 7.42
C ALA A 223 4.61 -14.73 8.80
N ALA A 224 4.20 -13.85 9.73
CA ALA A 224 4.76 -13.80 11.08
C ALA A 224 4.52 -15.10 11.88
N PHE A 225 3.47 -15.84 11.57
CA PHE A 225 3.21 -17.17 12.15
C PHE A 225 3.79 -18.32 11.32
N GLY A 226 4.35 -18.04 10.12
CA GLY A 226 4.75 -19.06 9.16
C GLY A 226 3.57 -19.86 8.64
N ALA A 227 2.40 -19.22 8.58
CA ALA A 227 1.10 -19.82 8.25
C ALA A 227 0.82 -19.73 6.74
N ASP A 228 1.71 -20.29 5.92
CA ASP A 228 1.54 -20.30 4.47
C ASP A 228 0.29 -21.09 4.10
N LEU A 229 -0.58 -20.52 3.27
CA LEU A 229 -1.78 -21.20 2.79
C LEU A 229 -1.48 -22.18 1.64
N ILE A 230 -0.46 -21.85 0.84
CA ILE A 230 0.12 -22.69 -0.20
C ILE A 230 1.65 -22.58 -0.08
N ASP A 231 2.36 -23.69 -0.18
CA ASP A 231 3.83 -23.69 -0.16
C ASP A 231 4.43 -23.35 -1.53
N ASP A 232 5.75 -23.27 -1.60
CA ASP A 232 6.52 -22.94 -2.81
C ASP A 232 6.39 -23.96 -3.94
N LYS A 233 5.81 -25.15 -3.66
CA LYS A 233 5.53 -26.21 -4.62
C LYS A 233 4.07 -26.25 -5.06
N GLY A 234 3.24 -25.33 -4.59
CA GLY A 234 1.82 -25.27 -4.91
C GLY A 234 0.95 -26.21 -4.07
N LYS A 235 1.47 -26.80 -2.99
CA LYS A 235 0.67 -27.66 -2.12
C LYS A 235 -0.12 -26.83 -1.11
N ILE A 236 -1.43 -27.11 -1.02
CA ILE A 236 -2.32 -26.47 -0.04
C ILE A 236 -1.93 -26.86 1.37
N GLN A 237 -1.79 -25.88 2.27
CA GLN A 237 -1.35 -26.02 3.65
C GLN A 237 -2.40 -25.49 4.66
N VAL A 238 -3.60 -25.12 4.22
CA VAL A 238 -4.63 -24.45 5.06
C VAL A 238 -5.06 -25.22 6.30
N HIS A 239 -4.94 -26.55 6.30
CA HIS A 239 -5.22 -27.40 7.45
C HIS A 239 -3.99 -27.68 8.31
N GLY A 240 -2.83 -27.09 7.98
CA GLY A 240 -1.58 -27.28 8.70
C GLY A 240 -1.58 -26.62 10.09
N GLU A 241 -0.76 -27.16 10.99
CA GLU A 241 -0.66 -26.70 12.39
C GLU A 241 -0.38 -25.20 12.52
N LYS A 242 0.49 -24.64 11.67
CA LYS A 242 0.83 -23.21 11.70
C LYS A 242 -0.37 -22.32 11.34
N VAL A 243 -1.16 -22.72 10.34
CA VAL A 243 -2.40 -22.01 9.95
C VAL A 243 -3.42 -22.13 11.07
N GLN A 244 -3.61 -23.32 11.64
CA GLN A 244 -4.50 -23.54 12.78
C GLN A 244 -4.13 -22.61 13.96
N ARG A 245 -2.86 -22.60 14.35
CA ARG A 245 -2.35 -21.75 15.44
C ARG A 245 -2.57 -20.26 15.17
N PHE A 246 -2.35 -19.82 13.93
CA PHE A 246 -2.62 -18.43 13.56
C PHE A 246 -4.13 -18.12 13.65
N LEU A 247 -4.99 -19.00 13.15
CA LEU A 247 -6.44 -18.76 13.17
C LEU A 247 -7.03 -18.77 14.59
N GLU A 248 -6.47 -19.55 15.51
CA GLU A 248 -6.81 -19.48 16.93
C GLU A 248 -6.48 -18.12 17.55
N TYR A 249 -5.31 -17.59 17.22
CA TYR A 249 -4.92 -16.21 17.58
C TYR A 249 -5.85 -15.19 16.92
N ALA A 250 -6.05 -15.30 15.60
CA ALA A 250 -6.85 -14.37 14.82
C ALA A 250 -8.32 -14.33 15.26
N GLN A 251 -8.89 -15.47 15.70
CA GLN A 251 -10.26 -15.56 16.23
C GLN A 251 -10.46 -14.68 17.48
N ARG A 252 -9.41 -14.48 18.27
CA ARG A 252 -9.44 -13.53 19.40
C ARG A 252 -9.30 -12.10 18.92
N LEU A 253 -8.33 -11.86 18.01
CA LEU A 253 -8.04 -10.53 17.50
C LEU A 253 -9.26 -9.91 16.80
N VAL A 254 -9.91 -10.65 15.88
CA VAL A 254 -11.03 -10.09 15.10
C VAL A 254 -12.23 -9.68 15.96
N LYS A 255 -12.37 -10.21 17.16
CA LYS A 255 -13.44 -9.82 18.12
C LYS A 255 -13.24 -8.44 18.73
N VAL A 256 -12.00 -7.95 18.76
CA VAL A 256 -11.64 -6.65 19.34
C VAL A 256 -11.32 -5.59 18.30
N LEU A 257 -11.38 -5.95 17.01
CA LEU A 257 -11.38 -4.99 15.91
C LEU A 257 -12.76 -4.31 15.79
N PRO A 258 -12.87 -3.16 15.10
CA PRO A 258 -14.15 -2.57 14.78
C PRO A 258 -15.10 -3.57 14.07
N ALA A 259 -16.38 -3.55 14.39
CA ALA A 259 -17.36 -4.46 13.82
C ALA A 259 -17.47 -4.36 12.29
N ASP A 260 -17.16 -3.18 11.75
CA ASP A 260 -17.15 -2.86 10.32
C ASP A 260 -15.78 -3.04 9.64
N ALA A 261 -14.76 -3.59 10.33
CA ALA A 261 -13.41 -3.76 9.80
C ALA A 261 -13.36 -4.51 8.46
N LYS A 262 -14.30 -5.42 8.21
CA LYS A 262 -14.45 -6.15 6.94
C LYS A 262 -14.94 -5.29 5.77
N THR A 263 -15.43 -4.09 6.02
CA THR A 263 -15.94 -3.14 5.01
C THR A 263 -15.03 -1.92 4.85
N TYR A 264 -13.87 -1.91 5.51
CA TYR A 264 -12.92 -0.81 5.41
C TYR A 264 -12.40 -0.67 3.97
N ASP A 265 -12.38 0.58 3.51
CA ASP A 265 -11.62 1.03 2.35
C ASP A 265 -10.25 1.60 2.79
N ASP A 266 -9.40 1.99 1.83
CA ASP A 266 -8.06 2.52 2.10
C ASP A 266 -8.04 3.84 2.90
N ALA A 267 -9.19 4.52 3.04
CA ALA A 267 -9.33 5.74 3.84
C ALA A 267 -9.91 5.49 5.25
N SER A 268 -10.46 4.30 5.51
CA SER A 268 -11.20 4.03 6.75
C SER A 268 -10.34 4.08 7.99
N ASN A 269 -9.13 3.50 7.94
CA ASN A 269 -8.14 3.55 9.01
C ASN A 269 -7.72 4.99 9.34
N ASN A 270 -7.45 5.81 8.31
CA ASN A 270 -7.12 7.23 8.48
C ASN A 270 -8.26 8.00 9.14
N ARG A 271 -9.50 7.80 8.69
CA ARG A 271 -10.68 8.41 9.32
C ARG A 271 -10.84 8.02 10.78
N ALA A 272 -10.57 6.75 11.12
CA ALA A 272 -10.63 6.28 12.49
C ALA A 272 -9.57 6.97 13.38
N LEU A 273 -8.33 7.12 12.87
CA LEU A 273 -7.26 7.79 13.61
C LEU A 273 -7.56 9.27 13.82
N ILE A 274 -7.85 10.04 12.76
CA ILE A 274 -8.09 11.50 12.86
C ILE A 274 -9.34 11.87 13.65
N SER A 275 -10.32 10.97 13.73
CA SER A 275 -11.50 11.15 14.58
C SER A 275 -11.20 10.96 16.06
N GLY A 276 -9.99 10.53 16.42
CA GLY A 276 -9.60 10.24 17.79
C GLY A 276 -10.24 8.98 18.39
N LYS A 277 -10.88 8.13 17.59
CA LYS A 277 -11.62 6.94 18.04
C LYS A 277 -10.84 5.63 17.95
N SER A 278 -9.55 5.70 17.59
CA SER A 278 -8.68 4.53 17.46
C SER A 278 -7.38 4.73 18.22
N ALA A 279 -6.91 3.68 18.90
CA ALA A 279 -5.61 3.68 19.55
C ALA A 279 -4.46 3.42 18.58
N LEU A 280 -4.74 2.67 17.51
CA LEU A 280 -3.73 2.21 16.56
C LEU A 280 -4.37 1.88 15.21
N ILE A 281 -3.64 2.18 14.14
CA ILE A 281 -3.94 1.73 12.79
C ILE A 281 -2.69 1.14 12.11
N MET A 282 -2.88 0.43 11.02
CA MET A 282 -1.82 0.09 10.06
C MET A 282 -1.92 1.07 8.89
N ASN A 283 -0.80 1.55 8.39
CA ASN A 283 -0.62 2.54 7.33
C ASN A 283 -0.08 3.90 7.83
N PRO A 284 1.12 3.93 8.40
CA PRO A 284 1.65 5.15 9.01
C PRO A 284 1.89 6.31 8.05
N PRO A 285 2.35 6.12 6.78
CA PRO A 285 2.64 7.29 5.96
C PRO A 285 1.40 8.12 5.67
N SER A 286 0.32 7.49 5.22
CA SER A 286 -0.92 8.21 4.93
C SER A 286 -1.61 8.70 6.21
N ALA A 287 -1.63 7.87 7.26
CA ALA A 287 -2.22 8.22 8.53
C ALA A 287 -1.62 9.49 9.11
N TRP A 288 -0.28 9.55 9.18
CA TRP A 288 0.39 10.70 9.74
C TRP A 288 0.27 11.95 8.85
N ALA A 289 0.40 11.81 7.52
CA ALA A 289 0.23 12.91 6.59
C ALA A 289 -1.18 13.53 6.66
N VAL A 290 -2.20 12.69 6.73
CA VAL A 290 -3.60 13.13 6.89
C VAL A 290 -3.82 13.74 8.28
N ALA A 291 -3.33 13.11 9.35
CA ALA A 291 -3.46 13.64 10.71
C ALA A 291 -2.75 14.99 10.85
N LYS A 292 -1.54 15.14 10.31
CA LYS A 292 -0.79 16.41 10.35
C LYS A 292 -1.57 17.54 9.67
N ARG A 293 -2.29 17.26 8.59
CA ARG A 293 -3.10 18.23 7.86
C ARG A 293 -4.43 18.53 8.54
N ASP A 294 -5.16 17.49 8.96
CA ASP A 294 -6.58 17.58 9.31
C ASP A 294 -6.82 17.52 10.84
N ALA A 295 -5.89 16.99 11.61
CA ALA A 295 -5.99 16.82 13.06
C ALA A 295 -4.61 16.90 13.73
N PRO A 296 -3.95 18.09 13.76
CA PRO A 296 -2.58 18.26 14.25
C PRO A 296 -2.35 17.73 15.67
N THR A 297 -3.31 17.92 16.56
CA THR A 297 -3.23 17.42 17.95
C THR A 297 -3.22 15.88 18.03
N ILE A 298 -3.85 15.21 17.08
CA ILE A 298 -3.76 13.75 16.95
C ILE A 298 -2.37 13.37 16.40
N ALA A 299 -1.86 14.10 15.40
CA ALA A 299 -0.55 13.84 14.83
C ALA A 299 0.58 13.97 15.88
N GLU A 300 0.48 14.94 16.78
CA GLU A 300 1.43 15.14 17.89
C GLU A 300 1.46 13.96 18.88
N ASP A 301 0.38 13.22 18.99
CA ASP A 301 0.27 12.03 19.85
C ASP A 301 0.55 10.72 19.08
N CYS A 302 0.94 10.79 17.83
CA CYS A 302 1.22 9.60 16.99
C CYS A 302 2.69 9.18 17.04
N TRP A 303 2.90 7.86 17.03
CA TRP A 303 4.19 7.23 16.87
C TRP A 303 4.10 6.10 15.86
N THR A 304 5.10 5.99 14.98
CA THR A 304 5.19 4.90 14.00
C THR A 304 6.19 3.86 14.47
N PHE A 305 5.86 2.60 14.30
CA PHE A 305 6.70 1.50 14.77
C PHE A 305 6.38 0.19 14.03
N PRO A 306 7.32 -0.77 14.03
CA PRO A 306 7.14 -2.02 13.31
C PRO A 306 6.00 -2.87 13.83
N MET A 307 5.58 -3.82 12.98
CA MET A 307 4.68 -4.91 13.35
C MET A 307 5.24 -5.75 14.50
N PRO A 308 4.38 -6.41 15.30
CA PRO A 308 4.85 -7.33 16.33
C PRO A 308 5.60 -8.52 15.73
N ARG A 309 6.46 -9.14 16.54
CA ARG A 309 7.15 -10.37 16.17
C ARG A 309 6.24 -11.58 16.42
N GLY A 310 6.12 -12.44 15.40
CA GLY A 310 5.49 -13.75 15.53
C GLY A 310 6.53 -14.87 15.69
N PRO A 311 6.06 -16.12 15.75
CA PRO A 311 6.91 -17.31 15.87
C PRO A 311 7.93 -17.46 14.72
N ALA A 312 7.58 -17.04 13.51
CA ALA A 312 8.45 -17.08 12.33
C ALA A 312 9.30 -15.83 12.14
N GLY A 313 9.02 -14.75 12.88
CA GLY A 313 9.78 -13.51 12.78
C GLY A 313 8.90 -12.27 12.79
N ARG A 314 9.52 -11.13 12.48
CA ARG A 314 8.87 -9.83 12.32
C ARG A 314 8.75 -9.52 10.84
N PHE A 315 7.53 -9.39 10.37
CA PHE A 315 7.26 -9.13 8.96
C PHE A 315 6.51 -7.82 8.79
N ILE A 316 6.95 -7.01 7.82
CA ILE A 316 6.37 -5.72 7.51
C ILE A 316 5.72 -5.80 6.13
N PRO A 317 4.42 -5.51 6.01
CA PRO A 317 3.77 -5.50 4.72
C PRO A 317 4.30 -4.33 3.88
N TRP A 318 4.59 -4.61 2.60
CA TRP A 318 5.02 -3.62 1.64
C TRP A 318 4.02 -3.50 0.50
N SER A 319 3.76 -2.27 0.11
CA SER A 319 3.17 -1.94 -1.18
C SER A 319 4.30 -1.58 -2.14
N PHE A 320 4.37 -2.28 -3.27
CA PHE A 320 5.34 -2.04 -4.34
C PHE A 320 4.60 -1.46 -5.53
N ALA A 321 4.92 -0.22 -5.87
CA ALA A 321 4.32 0.46 -7.01
C ALA A 321 5.21 0.36 -8.25
N PHE A 322 4.58 0.35 -9.42
CA PHE A 322 5.23 0.28 -10.71
C PHE A 322 4.53 1.21 -11.70
N TYR A 323 5.26 1.67 -12.71
CA TYR A 323 4.69 2.23 -13.92
C TYR A 323 4.68 1.19 -15.02
N THR A 324 3.57 1.14 -15.74
CA THR A 324 3.40 0.27 -16.91
C THR A 324 3.09 1.10 -18.13
N VAL A 325 3.43 0.57 -19.31
CA VAL A 325 3.01 1.08 -20.62
C VAL A 325 2.14 0.01 -21.23
N TRP A 326 0.92 0.37 -21.65
CA TRP A 326 0.03 -0.58 -22.28
C TRP A 326 0.46 -0.93 -23.72
N GLU A 327 0.31 -2.18 -24.15
CA GLU A 327 0.60 -2.65 -25.50
C GLU A 327 -0.20 -1.93 -26.60
N PHE A 328 -1.40 -1.46 -26.25
CA PHE A 328 -2.31 -0.73 -27.14
C PHE A 328 -2.06 0.78 -27.16
N GLY A 329 -1.11 1.29 -26.37
CA GLY A 329 -0.69 2.69 -26.40
C GLY A 329 -0.15 3.10 -27.77
N GLN A 330 -0.46 4.31 -28.20
CA GLN A 330 -0.12 4.78 -29.55
C GLN A 330 1.31 5.31 -29.66
N ASN A 331 1.85 5.89 -28.58
CA ASN A 331 3.18 6.51 -28.57
C ASN A 331 4.08 5.86 -27.51
N LYS A 332 4.31 4.55 -27.64
CA LYS A 332 5.02 3.71 -26.68
C LYS A 332 6.44 4.19 -26.39
N SER A 333 7.16 4.64 -27.42
CA SER A 333 8.53 5.15 -27.26
C SER A 333 8.58 6.37 -26.36
N ALA A 334 7.68 7.33 -26.55
CA ALA A 334 7.59 8.51 -25.70
C ALA A 334 7.11 8.15 -24.28
N ALA A 335 6.17 7.18 -24.15
CA ALA A 335 5.71 6.69 -22.86
C ALA A 335 6.86 6.06 -22.05
N LYS A 336 7.65 5.18 -22.69
CA LYS A 336 8.84 4.57 -22.07
C LYS A 336 9.88 5.60 -21.66
N ASP A 337 10.16 6.60 -22.51
CA ASP A 337 11.12 7.66 -22.21
C ASP A 337 10.65 8.53 -21.05
N LEU A 338 9.34 8.84 -20.98
CA LEU A 338 8.77 9.54 -19.81
C LEU A 338 8.90 8.71 -18.53
N VAL A 339 8.59 7.41 -18.57
CA VAL A 339 8.77 6.53 -17.40
C VAL A 339 10.23 6.51 -16.97
N ARG A 340 11.19 6.41 -17.90
CA ARG A 340 12.63 6.51 -17.59
C ARG A 340 12.95 7.82 -16.89
N HIS A 341 12.51 8.95 -17.46
CA HIS A 341 12.74 10.28 -16.89
C HIS A 341 12.19 10.40 -15.46
N LEU A 342 10.97 9.94 -15.22
CA LEU A 342 10.36 9.98 -13.88
C LEU A 342 11.10 9.13 -12.84
N GLN A 343 11.93 8.17 -13.25
CA GLN A 343 12.71 7.31 -12.35
C GLN A 343 14.18 7.77 -12.21
N GLU A 344 14.58 8.85 -12.84
CA GLU A 344 15.88 9.45 -12.59
C GLU A 344 15.97 10.01 -11.16
N ARG A 345 17.17 9.95 -10.56
CA ARG A 345 17.39 10.32 -9.15
C ARG A 345 16.82 11.69 -8.77
N PRO A 346 17.02 12.78 -9.55
CA PRO A 346 16.49 14.10 -9.17
C PRO A 346 14.96 14.12 -9.06
N GLN A 347 14.26 13.44 -9.99
CA GLN A 347 12.80 13.37 -10.00
C GLN A 347 12.28 12.53 -8.83
N VAL A 348 12.93 11.40 -8.55
CA VAL A 348 12.58 10.53 -7.40
C VAL A 348 12.80 11.28 -6.09
N GLU A 349 13.95 11.94 -5.92
CA GLU A 349 14.29 12.69 -4.70
C GLU A 349 13.30 13.84 -4.46
N GLU A 350 12.98 14.64 -5.49
CA GLU A 350 11.99 15.71 -5.39
C GLU A 350 10.62 15.18 -4.97
N ARG A 351 10.14 14.08 -5.55
CA ARG A 351 8.85 13.47 -5.16
C ARG A 351 8.88 12.92 -3.74
N CYS A 352 9.92 12.22 -3.33
CA CYS A 352 10.08 11.75 -1.96
C CYS A 352 10.09 12.92 -0.96
N ALA A 353 10.72 14.05 -1.32
CA ALA A 353 10.77 15.23 -0.47
C ALA A 353 9.41 15.89 -0.29
N VAL A 354 8.66 16.11 -1.39
CA VAL A 354 7.34 16.76 -1.32
C VAL A 354 6.27 15.87 -0.75
N SER A 355 6.41 14.53 -0.89
CA SER A 355 5.54 13.56 -0.22
C SER A 355 5.81 13.47 1.28
N GLN A 356 6.74 14.26 1.80
CA GLN A 356 7.15 14.26 3.20
C GLN A 356 7.65 12.89 3.67
N GLY A 357 8.41 12.20 2.80
CA GLY A 357 8.95 10.88 3.09
C GLY A 357 7.91 9.76 3.07
N TYR A 358 6.72 10.00 2.55
CA TYR A 358 5.69 8.98 2.34
C TYR A 358 6.18 7.88 1.38
N ASP A 359 6.70 8.30 0.23
CA ASP A 359 7.19 7.42 -0.81
C ASP A 359 8.60 6.91 -0.53
N LEU A 360 8.87 5.67 -0.92
CA LEU A 360 10.18 5.04 -0.82
C LEU A 360 10.82 4.90 -2.20
N PRO A 361 12.11 5.28 -2.36
CA PRO A 361 12.81 5.07 -3.62
C PRO A 361 13.01 3.56 -3.87
N PRO A 362 12.89 3.10 -5.13
CA PRO A 362 13.00 1.69 -5.44
C PRO A 362 14.45 1.18 -5.49
N PHE A 363 15.43 2.08 -5.67
CA PHE A 363 16.84 1.73 -5.74
C PHE A 363 17.51 1.73 -4.36
N VAL A 364 18.31 0.71 -4.08
CA VAL A 364 19.08 0.63 -2.83
C VAL A 364 20.04 1.82 -2.70
N SER A 365 20.63 2.30 -3.79
CA SER A 365 21.53 3.47 -3.84
C SER A 365 20.85 4.79 -3.51
N MET A 366 19.52 4.86 -3.53
CA MET A 366 18.75 6.06 -3.20
C MET A 366 18.26 6.06 -1.73
N SER A 367 18.68 5.10 -0.92
CA SER A 367 18.38 5.06 0.53
C SER A 367 19.09 6.15 1.34
N ASP A 368 20.02 6.88 0.72
CA ASP A 368 20.78 8.00 1.29
C ASP A 368 20.03 9.33 1.30
N PHE A 369 18.83 9.41 0.75
CA PHE A 369 18.00 10.61 0.85
C PHE A 369 17.79 11.01 2.30
N ASP A 370 17.99 12.28 2.61
CA ASP A 370 17.93 12.79 3.98
C ASP A 370 16.51 13.22 4.43
N ILE A 371 15.54 13.05 3.55
CA ILE A 371 14.17 13.50 3.77
C ILE A 371 13.59 12.98 5.10
N TRP A 372 13.82 11.70 5.42
CA TRP A 372 13.27 11.09 6.64
C TRP A 372 13.90 11.61 7.94
N SER A 373 15.05 12.31 7.86
CA SER A 373 15.61 13.03 8.98
C SER A 373 15.07 14.47 9.10
N LYS A 374 14.58 15.02 7.99
CA LYS A 374 14.04 16.39 7.88
C LYS A 374 12.52 16.44 8.08
N VAL A 375 11.80 15.39 7.68
CA VAL A 375 10.37 15.25 7.96
C VAL A 375 10.19 14.89 9.42
N ALA A 376 10.50 15.87 10.27
CA ALA A 376 10.25 15.71 11.69
C ALA A 376 8.76 15.83 11.97
N PRO A 377 8.18 14.91 12.75
CA PRO A 377 6.99 15.22 13.52
C PRO A 377 7.30 16.40 14.45
N PRO A 378 6.29 16.97 15.13
CA PRO A 378 6.48 18.02 16.12
C PRO A 378 7.60 17.69 17.10
N PRO A 379 8.32 18.67 17.67
CA PRO A 379 9.41 18.43 18.59
C PRO A 379 9.05 17.43 19.69
N GLY A 380 9.89 16.42 19.87
CA GLY A 380 9.68 15.34 20.86
C GLY A 380 8.93 14.11 20.34
N THR A 381 8.39 14.14 19.13
CA THR A 381 7.89 12.96 18.42
C THR A 381 8.73 12.74 17.19
N ILE A 382 9.24 11.55 16.98
CA ILE A 382 10.05 11.24 15.80
C ILE A 382 9.28 10.23 14.96
N TYR A 383 9.14 10.57 13.68
CA TYR A 383 8.56 9.69 12.68
C TYR A 383 9.50 8.51 12.42
N ASN A 384 9.18 7.37 13.00
CA ASN A 384 10.01 6.18 12.92
C ASN A 384 9.75 5.36 11.64
N TYR A 385 9.58 6.08 10.55
CA TYR A 385 9.36 5.59 9.20
C TYR A 385 10.47 6.14 8.27
N PRO A 386 10.93 5.43 7.27
CA PRO A 386 10.64 4.02 6.96
C PRO A 386 11.26 3.06 7.97
N ILE A 387 10.91 1.77 7.85
CA ILE A 387 11.53 0.75 8.67
C ILE A 387 13.03 0.72 8.43
N ARG A 388 13.81 0.78 9.50
CA ARG A 388 15.26 0.82 9.51
C ARG A 388 15.84 -0.55 9.82
N PRO A 389 17.11 -0.84 9.45
CA PRO A 389 17.75 -2.12 9.75
C PRO A 389 17.71 -2.51 11.24
N TRP A 390 17.82 -1.54 12.14
CA TRP A 390 17.75 -1.80 13.60
C TRP A 390 16.37 -2.21 14.10
N HIS A 391 15.34 -2.18 13.26
CA HIS A 391 14.00 -2.66 13.61
C HIS A 391 13.85 -4.18 13.47
N ASN A 392 14.87 -4.88 12.94
CA ASN A 392 14.86 -6.34 12.78
C ASN A 392 13.58 -6.87 12.11
N ALA A 393 13.20 -6.26 10.98
CA ALA A 393 11.99 -6.59 10.25
C ALA A 393 12.28 -6.99 8.80
N LEU A 394 11.56 -7.97 8.31
CA LEU A 394 11.65 -8.46 6.94
C LEU A 394 10.46 -7.93 6.12
N PRO A 395 10.67 -7.56 4.85
CA PRO A 395 9.57 -7.24 3.97
C PRO A 395 8.67 -8.46 3.75
N SER A 396 7.36 -8.25 3.75
CA SER A 396 6.36 -9.28 3.44
C SER A 396 5.66 -8.94 2.13
N ILE A 397 5.57 -9.92 1.25
CA ILE A 397 4.71 -9.87 0.07
C ILE A 397 3.57 -10.85 0.33
N ALA A 398 2.33 -10.34 0.35
CA ALA A 398 1.16 -11.18 0.58
C ALA A 398 1.08 -12.29 -0.48
N ALA A 399 0.64 -13.48 -0.07
CA ALA A 399 0.55 -14.71 -0.85
C ALA A 399 1.88 -15.44 -1.15
N GLN A 400 3.05 -14.90 -0.71
CA GLN A 400 4.26 -15.73 -0.68
C GLN A 400 4.12 -16.82 0.41
N PRO A 401 4.75 -18.01 0.22
CA PRO A 401 5.65 -18.40 -0.87
C PRO A 401 4.96 -19.11 -2.05
N ALA A 402 3.64 -19.03 -2.20
CA ALA A 402 2.94 -19.71 -3.28
C ALA A 402 3.54 -19.39 -4.67
N PRO A 403 3.52 -20.33 -5.61
CA PRO A 403 3.93 -20.08 -7.00
C PRO A 403 3.21 -18.85 -7.57
N PRO A 404 3.89 -18.00 -8.36
CA PRO A 404 3.35 -16.70 -8.77
C PRO A 404 1.97 -16.74 -9.43
N ASP A 405 1.65 -17.76 -10.23
CA ASP A 405 0.35 -17.89 -10.89
C ASP A 405 -0.80 -18.16 -9.92
N ILE A 406 -0.49 -18.80 -8.78
CA ILE A 406 -1.45 -19.05 -7.71
C ILE A 406 -1.49 -17.83 -6.79
N ALA A 407 -0.32 -17.27 -6.46
CA ALA A 407 -0.19 -16.12 -5.57
C ALA A 407 -0.98 -14.90 -6.07
N VAL A 408 -0.95 -14.64 -7.38
CA VAL A 408 -1.73 -13.54 -7.98
C VAL A 408 -3.23 -13.73 -7.78
N GLN A 409 -3.74 -14.96 -7.86
CA GLN A 409 -5.15 -15.23 -7.64
C GLN A 409 -5.52 -15.11 -6.16
N MET A 410 -4.69 -15.68 -5.26
CA MET A 410 -4.85 -15.51 -3.81
C MET A 410 -4.92 -14.04 -3.40
N TYR A 411 -4.04 -13.22 -3.99
CA TYR A 411 -4.00 -11.78 -3.75
C TYR A 411 -5.26 -11.11 -4.28
N SER A 412 -5.56 -11.26 -5.57
CA SER A 412 -6.70 -10.60 -6.22
C SER A 412 -8.06 -10.97 -5.61
N ARG A 413 -8.18 -12.18 -5.05
CA ARG A 413 -9.39 -12.64 -4.36
C ARG A 413 -9.41 -12.32 -2.86
N GLY A 414 -8.31 -11.81 -2.31
CA GLY A 414 -8.22 -11.44 -0.91
C GLY A 414 -8.43 -12.64 0.03
N VAL A 415 -7.81 -13.79 -0.25
CA VAL A 415 -8.03 -15.02 0.53
C VAL A 415 -7.65 -14.81 1.99
N HIS A 416 -6.49 -14.21 2.28
CA HIS A 416 -6.01 -13.94 3.63
C HIS A 416 -7.02 -13.12 4.47
N PRO A 417 -7.42 -11.89 4.07
CA PRO A 417 -8.40 -11.14 4.83
C PRO A 417 -9.79 -11.80 4.79
N GLY A 418 -10.14 -12.52 3.71
CA GLY A 418 -11.40 -13.24 3.59
C GLY A 418 -11.60 -14.31 4.66
N MET A 419 -10.53 -15.01 5.06
CA MET A 419 -10.56 -15.94 6.20
C MET A 419 -10.86 -15.19 7.51
N LEU A 420 -10.23 -14.04 7.75
CA LEU A 420 -10.43 -13.24 8.96
C LEU A 420 -11.84 -12.62 9.03
N ALA A 421 -12.34 -12.13 7.91
CA ALA A 421 -13.70 -11.60 7.82
C ALA A 421 -14.77 -12.67 8.14
N ARG A 422 -14.53 -13.91 7.74
CA ARG A 422 -15.39 -15.07 8.09
C ARG A 422 -15.33 -15.39 9.57
N LEU A 423 -14.13 -15.39 10.18
CA LEU A 423 -13.98 -15.52 11.64
C LEU A 423 -14.72 -14.41 12.38
N GLN A 424 -14.60 -13.15 11.96
CA GLN A 424 -15.31 -12.02 12.56
C GLN A 424 -16.84 -12.17 12.41
N SER A 425 -17.29 -12.82 11.33
CA SER A 425 -18.70 -13.12 11.09
C SER A 425 -19.22 -14.35 11.86
N GLY A 426 -18.39 -14.96 12.72
CA GLY A 426 -18.78 -16.05 13.62
C GLY A 426 -18.59 -17.47 13.05
N GLN A 427 -17.97 -17.62 11.89
CA GLN A 427 -17.66 -18.95 11.35
C GLN A 427 -16.56 -19.61 12.20
N SER A 428 -16.66 -20.95 12.34
CA SER A 428 -15.62 -21.74 13.00
C SER A 428 -14.34 -21.81 12.17
N ILE A 429 -13.22 -22.08 12.81
CA ILE A 429 -11.93 -22.26 12.10
C ILE A 429 -12.06 -23.34 11.03
N LYS A 430 -12.73 -24.46 11.34
CA LYS A 430 -12.97 -25.51 10.35
C LYS A 430 -13.72 -25.02 9.11
N GLN A 431 -14.81 -24.26 9.28
CA GLN A 431 -15.55 -23.68 8.16
C GLN A 431 -14.70 -22.74 7.32
N VAL A 432 -13.83 -21.96 7.98
CA VAL A 432 -12.94 -21.01 7.31
C VAL A 432 -11.83 -21.72 6.54
N THR A 433 -11.24 -22.78 7.11
CA THR A 433 -10.21 -23.57 6.41
C THR A 433 -10.78 -24.39 5.28
N ASP A 434 -11.98 -24.98 5.43
CA ASP A 434 -12.66 -25.70 4.35
C ASP A 434 -12.95 -24.75 3.18
N TRP A 435 -13.52 -23.56 3.46
CA TRP A 435 -13.73 -22.53 2.43
C TRP A 435 -12.43 -22.16 1.71
N ALA A 436 -11.34 -21.91 2.47
CA ALA A 436 -10.07 -21.54 1.87
C ALA A 436 -9.48 -22.68 1.03
N ALA A 437 -9.63 -23.94 1.44
CA ALA A 437 -9.21 -25.08 0.65
C ALA A 437 -9.95 -25.15 -0.69
N ASP A 438 -11.28 -25.01 -0.67
CA ASP A 438 -12.11 -25.03 -1.88
C ASP A 438 -11.71 -23.90 -2.87
N GLU A 439 -11.49 -22.67 -2.36
CA GLU A 439 -11.01 -21.54 -3.17
C GLU A 439 -9.66 -21.86 -3.82
N LEU A 440 -8.70 -22.35 -3.02
CA LEU A 440 -7.35 -22.62 -3.47
C LEU A 440 -7.27 -23.79 -4.45
N GLU A 441 -8.09 -24.83 -4.26
CA GLU A 441 -8.21 -25.92 -5.24
C GLU A 441 -8.69 -25.41 -6.61
N GLY A 442 -9.54 -24.38 -6.61
CA GLY A 442 -9.99 -23.71 -7.84
C GLY A 442 -8.85 -23.05 -8.61
N TYR A 443 -7.78 -22.60 -7.92
CA TYR A 443 -6.63 -21.93 -8.55
C TYR A 443 -5.56 -22.92 -9.05
N LEU A 444 -5.63 -24.18 -8.64
CA LEU A 444 -4.71 -25.23 -9.06
C LEU A 444 -5.17 -25.97 -10.34
N ARG A 445 -6.39 -25.70 -10.78
CA ARG A 445 -6.99 -26.31 -11.99
C ARG A 445 -6.74 -25.45 -13.22
#